data_b1c6f42fdd1ff3618f8187cf575cac8d
#
_entry.id   b1c6f42fdd1ff3618f8187cf575cac8d
#
_cell.length_a   1.000
_cell.length_b   1.000
_cell.length_c   1.000
_cell.angle_alpha   90.00
_cell.angle_beta   90.00
_cell.angle_gamma   90.00
#
_symmetry.space_group_name_H-M   'P 1'
#
loop_
_entity.id
_entity.type
_entity.pdbx_description
1 polymer ?
#
loop_
_entity_poly.entity_id
_entity_poly.type
_entity_poly.pdbx_seq_one_letter_code
_entity_poly.pdbx_strand_id
1 'polypeptide(L)'
;LAFWASKGYSTFHTRNCSKITGLNQLRGFARYQDAVRAGYSPCRHCRPSPKQDVKFSIPITNKERHGETTDTLIQLCTQHCLPFEYDMRYFTLQTMAGKWRIDMSLRPVRLEHINLVTERGNTKKFHTQPRLFLSLKDTFDYIMRHDSKLIEEIVAKDNQSQELAMG
;
A
#
# COMPACT_ATOMS: atom_id res chain seq x y z
N LEU A 1 -5.24 7.83 -12.85
CA LEU A 1 -5.05 6.39 -12.99
C LEU A 1 -5.18 6.00 -14.45
N ALA A 2 -4.34 5.08 -14.92
CA ALA A 2 -4.27 4.69 -16.33
C ALA A 2 -5.16 3.49 -16.64
N PHE A 3 -5.37 2.61 -15.67
CA PHE A 3 -6.07 1.34 -15.85
C PHE A 3 -7.19 1.18 -14.84
N TRP A 4 -8.24 0.44 -15.24
CA TRP A 4 -9.44 0.23 -14.46
C TRP A 4 -9.92 -1.21 -14.55
N ALA A 5 -10.30 -1.78 -13.41
CA ALA A 5 -10.96 -3.08 -13.36
C ALA A 5 -12.21 -2.99 -12.49
N SER A 6 -13.19 -3.84 -12.74
CA SER A 6 -14.39 -3.93 -11.91
C SER A 6 -14.30 -5.17 -11.02
N LYS A 7 -14.77 -5.03 -9.78
CA LYS A 7 -14.86 -6.17 -8.86
C LYS A 7 -15.79 -7.24 -9.45
N GLY A 8 -15.35 -8.50 -9.42
CA GLY A 8 -16.11 -9.63 -10.00
C GLY A 8 -15.78 -9.94 -11.46
N TYR A 9 -14.92 -9.13 -12.10
CA TYR A 9 -14.40 -9.38 -13.44
C TYR A 9 -12.90 -9.68 -13.38
N SER A 10 -12.39 -10.46 -14.33
CA SER A 10 -10.99 -10.85 -14.38
C SER A 10 -10.11 -9.96 -15.25
N THR A 11 -10.68 -8.89 -15.83
CA THR A 11 -10.01 -8.08 -16.86
C THR A 11 -9.84 -6.63 -16.39
N PHE A 12 -8.70 -6.02 -16.72
CA PHE A 12 -8.50 -4.58 -16.57
C PHE A 12 -8.41 -3.87 -17.93
N HIS A 13 -8.78 -2.60 -17.97
CA HIS A 13 -9.02 -1.81 -19.16
C HIS A 13 -8.30 -0.47 -19.10
N THR A 14 -8.06 0.15 -20.24
CA THR A 14 -7.74 1.58 -20.33
C THR A 14 -8.98 2.42 -20.03
N ARG A 15 -8.78 3.68 -19.63
CA ARG A 15 -9.86 4.62 -19.27
C ARG A 15 -10.95 4.77 -20.34
N ASN A 16 -10.57 4.71 -21.61
CA ASN A 16 -11.47 4.95 -22.74
C ASN A 16 -12.04 3.66 -23.36
N CYS A 17 -11.90 2.53 -22.68
CA CYS A 17 -12.42 1.26 -23.17
C CYS A 17 -13.95 1.23 -23.10
N SER A 18 -14.62 0.92 -24.20
CA SER A 18 -16.09 0.77 -24.23
C SER A 18 -16.60 -0.34 -23.31
N LYS A 19 -15.77 -1.34 -23.02
CA LYS A 19 -16.12 -2.45 -22.11
C LYS A 19 -16.21 -2.05 -20.63
N ILE A 20 -15.72 -0.86 -20.26
CA ILE A 20 -15.78 -0.36 -18.88
C ILE A 20 -17.06 0.45 -18.63
N THR A 21 -17.74 0.89 -19.70
CA THR A 21 -18.97 1.67 -19.59
C THR A 21 -20.06 0.84 -18.93
N GLY A 22 -20.67 1.37 -17.86
CA GLY A 22 -21.73 0.70 -17.12
C GLY A 22 -21.25 -0.31 -16.06
N LEU A 23 -19.93 -0.51 -15.90
CA LEU A 23 -19.39 -1.32 -14.81
C LEU A 23 -19.40 -0.54 -13.49
N ASN A 24 -19.80 -1.22 -12.42
CA ASN A 24 -19.81 -0.68 -11.08
C ASN A 24 -18.56 -1.12 -10.28
N GLN A 25 -18.29 -0.45 -9.17
CA GLN A 25 -17.19 -0.79 -8.26
C GLN A 25 -15.83 -0.85 -8.97
N LEU A 26 -15.52 0.20 -9.72
CA LEU A 26 -14.27 0.31 -10.45
C LEU A 26 -13.09 0.52 -9.49
N ARG A 27 -12.03 -0.27 -9.72
CA ARG A 27 -10.72 -0.12 -9.08
C ARG A 27 -9.73 0.40 -10.10
N GLY A 28 -9.06 1.50 -9.76
CA GLY A 28 -8.07 2.11 -10.63
C GLY A 28 -6.64 1.70 -10.28
N PHE A 29 -5.79 1.62 -11.30
CA PHE A 29 -4.36 1.33 -11.18
C PHE A 29 -3.55 2.38 -11.94
N ALA A 30 -2.42 2.79 -11.35
CA ALA A 30 -1.49 3.72 -12.00
C ALA A 30 -0.58 3.01 -13.00
N ARG A 31 -0.28 1.73 -12.77
CA ARG A 31 0.62 0.93 -13.57
C ARG A 31 -0.01 -0.38 -14.00
N TYR A 32 0.42 -0.83 -15.18
CA TYR A 32 0.06 -2.12 -15.75
C TYR A 32 0.34 -3.28 -14.78
N GLN A 33 1.54 -3.32 -14.22
CA GLN A 33 1.95 -4.40 -13.32
C GLN A 33 1.15 -4.46 -12.02
N ASP A 34 0.61 -3.34 -11.55
CA ASP A 34 -0.20 -3.33 -10.34
C ASP A 34 -1.57 -3.99 -10.59
N ALA A 35 -2.14 -3.82 -11.77
CA ALA A 35 -3.35 -4.51 -12.19
C ALA A 35 -3.11 -6.03 -12.33
N VAL A 36 -1.99 -6.43 -12.96
CA VAL A 36 -1.61 -7.84 -13.11
C VAL A 36 -1.39 -8.50 -11.74
N ARG A 37 -0.67 -7.85 -10.83
CA ARG A 37 -0.43 -8.36 -9.46
C ARG A 37 -1.71 -8.46 -8.63
N ALA A 38 -2.69 -7.61 -8.92
CA ALA A 38 -4.01 -7.69 -8.29
C ALA A 38 -4.89 -8.83 -8.86
N GLY A 39 -4.36 -9.64 -9.79
CA GLY A 39 -5.03 -10.81 -10.36
C GLY A 39 -5.84 -10.53 -11.62
N TYR A 40 -5.71 -9.34 -12.24
CA TYR A 40 -6.42 -8.99 -13.45
C TYR A 40 -5.58 -9.26 -14.71
N SER A 41 -6.24 -9.70 -15.79
CA SER A 41 -5.65 -9.87 -17.11
C SER A 41 -5.94 -8.67 -18.01
N PRO A 42 -5.06 -8.32 -18.95
CA PRO A 42 -5.30 -7.19 -19.86
C PRO A 42 -6.46 -7.47 -20.82
N CYS A 43 -7.31 -6.48 -21.02
CA CYS A 43 -8.40 -6.55 -21.96
C CYS A 43 -7.90 -6.69 -23.41
N ARG A 44 -8.41 -7.68 -24.12
CA ARG A 44 -8.05 -7.93 -25.53
C ARG A 44 -8.56 -6.84 -26.48
N HIS A 45 -9.63 -6.13 -26.11
CA HIS A 45 -10.23 -5.08 -26.92
C HIS A 45 -9.39 -3.79 -26.88
N CYS A 46 -9.10 -3.24 -25.70
CA CYS A 46 -8.33 -1.99 -25.59
C CYS A 46 -6.81 -2.20 -25.45
N ARG A 47 -6.37 -3.43 -25.27
CA ARG A 47 -4.95 -3.83 -25.21
C ARG A 47 -4.10 -2.92 -24.32
N PRO A 48 -4.39 -2.86 -22.99
CA PRO A 48 -3.57 -2.08 -22.08
C PRO A 48 -2.11 -2.49 -22.17
N SER A 49 -1.20 -1.53 -22.03
CA SER A 49 0.24 -1.79 -22.07
C SER A 49 0.97 -0.96 -21.03
N PRO A 50 2.19 -1.37 -20.58
CA PRO A 50 3.02 -0.59 -19.65
C PRO A 50 3.38 0.82 -20.18
N LYS A 51 3.31 1.05 -21.48
CA LYS A 51 3.53 2.38 -22.08
C LYS A 51 2.50 3.42 -21.63
N GLN A 52 1.35 2.97 -21.19
CA GLN A 52 0.24 3.80 -20.71
C GLN A 52 0.30 4.04 -19.18
N ASP A 53 1.31 3.51 -18.49
CA ASP A 53 1.52 3.78 -17.07
C ASP A 53 1.54 5.29 -16.81
N VAL A 54 0.90 5.71 -15.72
CA VAL A 54 0.95 7.11 -15.32
C VAL A 54 2.39 7.46 -14.99
N LYS A 55 2.95 8.33 -15.80
CA LYS A 55 4.25 8.94 -15.53
C LYS A 55 4.01 10.12 -14.60
N PHE A 56 4.26 9.93 -13.33
CA PHE A 56 4.28 11.05 -12.39
C PHE A 56 5.57 11.83 -12.61
N SER A 57 5.52 12.79 -13.50
CA SER A 57 6.57 13.78 -13.66
C SER A 57 6.30 14.98 -12.76
N ILE A 58 6.34 14.79 -11.46
CA ILE A 58 6.67 15.90 -10.58
C ILE A 58 8.21 15.93 -10.66
N PRO A 59 8.82 17.03 -11.10
CA PRO A 59 10.26 17.17 -11.05
C PRO A 59 10.67 17.28 -9.58
N ILE A 60 10.80 16.13 -8.95
CA ILE A 60 11.36 16.02 -7.60
C ILE A 60 12.86 16.10 -7.81
N THR A 61 13.50 17.10 -7.21
CA THR A 61 14.95 17.23 -7.24
C THR A 61 15.59 15.98 -6.65
N ASN A 62 16.79 15.61 -7.08
CA ASN A 62 17.49 14.45 -6.50
C ASN A 62 17.66 14.57 -4.98
N LYS A 63 17.73 15.80 -4.45
CA LYS A 63 17.81 16.11 -3.03
C LYS A 63 16.49 15.76 -2.30
N GLU A 64 15.35 16.13 -2.88
CA GLU A 64 14.01 15.76 -2.35
C GLU A 64 13.74 14.26 -2.43
N ARG A 65 14.34 13.60 -3.42
CA ARG A 65 14.11 12.16 -3.66
C ARG A 65 14.84 11.27 -2.64
N HIS A 66 16.01 11.67 -2.17
CA HIS A 66 16.90 10.82 -1.35
C HIS A 66 17.29 11.42 0.03
N GLY A 67 17.23 12.73 0.20
CA GLY A 67 17.64 13.41 1.44
C GLY A 67 16.45 13.79 2.31
N GLU A 68 15.72 14.81 1.91
CA GLU A 68 14.65 15.40 2.72
C GLU A 68 13.52 14.42 3.04
N THR A 69 13.20 13.52 2.11
CA THR A 69 12.12 12.55 2.25
C THR A 69 12.46 11.46 3.26
N THR A 70 13.69 10.97 3.24
CA THR A 70 14.19 10.00 4.22
C THR A 70 14.25 10.63 5.61
N ASP A 71 14.73 11.86 5.72
CA ASP A 71 14.80 12.59 6.98
C ASP A 71 13.41 12.80 7.61
N THR A 72 12.39 13.06 6.81
CA THR A 72 11.00 13.16 7.28
C THR A 72 10.56 11.87 7.95
N LEU A 73 10.79 10.73 7.32
CA LEU A 73 10.45 9.43 7.90
C LEU A 73 11.27 9.11 9.14
N ILE A 74 12.56 9.43 9.15
CA ILE A 74 13.43 9.25 10.31
C ILE A 74 12.90 10.05 11.51
N GLN A 75 12.54 11.32 11.29
CA GLN A 75 11.96 12.17 12.34
C GLN A 75 10.65 11.59 12.87
N LEU A 76 9.74 11.18 12.01
CA LEU A 76 8.46 10.59 12.40
C LEU A 76 8.64 9.28 13.18
N CYS A 77 9.50 8.39 12.72
CA CYS A 77 9.80 7.14 13.44
C CYS A 77 10.45 7.42 14.81
N THR A 78 11.36 8.39 14.88
CA THR A 78 12.01 8.77 16.15
C THR A 78 11.00 9.37 17.13
N GLN A 79 10.11 10.23 16.68
CA GLN A 79 9.05 10.82 17.52
C GLN A 79 8.10 9.77 18.11
N HIS A 80 7.82 8.72 17.35
CA HIS A 80 6.94 7.63 17.74
C HIS A 80 7.67 6.41 18.33
N CYS A 81 8.98 6.51 18.55
CA CYS A 81 9.82 5.42 19.07
C CYS A 81 9.71 4.12 18.24
N LEU A 82 9.58 4.22 16.92
CA LEU A 82 9.48 3.09 16.02
C LEU A 82 10.86 2.69 15.48
N PRO A 83 11.23 1.40 15.55
CA PRO A 83 12.40 0.89 14.85
C PRO A 83 12.27 1.06 13.35
N PHE A 84 13.35 1.43 12.68
CA PHE A 84 13.40 1.58 11.23
C PHE A 84 14.78 1.21 10.68
N GLU A 85 14.79 0.86 9.40
CA GLU A 85 15.98 0.68 8.58
C GLU A 85 15.71 1.20 7.17
N TYR A 86 16.72 1.66 6.46
CA TYR A 86 16.55 2.14 5.08
C TYR A 86 17.78 1.90 4.23
N ASP A 87 17.54 1.73 2.95
CA ASP A 87 18.54 1.74 1.91
C ASP A 87 18.18 2.78 0.82
N MET A 88 18.84 2.72 -0.33
CA MET A 88 18.58 3.66 -1.41
C MET A 88 17.17 3.53 -2.04
N ARG A 89 16.48 2.42 -1.79
CA ARG A 89 15.19 2.14 -2.41
C ARG A 89 14.06 2.02 -1.40
N TYR A 90 14.30 1.34 -0.30
CA TYR A 90 13.27 1.00 0.67
C TYR A 90 13.51 1.64 2.02
N PHE A 91 12.46 2.18 2.59
CA PHE A 91 12.40 2.53 3.99
C PHE A 91 11.48 1.54 4.70
N THR A 92 12.01 0.83 5.69
CA THR A 92 11.28 -0.18 6.45
C THR A 92 11.12 0.29 7.88
N LEU A 93 9.90 0.24 8.41
CA LEU A 93 9.60 0.54 9.80
C LEU A 93 8.78 -0.57 10.43
N GLN A 94 8.87 -0.69 11.75
CA GLN A 94 8.15 -1.70 12.52
C GLN A 94 7.26 -1.05 13.57
N THR A 95 6.00 -1.44 13.59
CA THR A 95 5.04 -1.13 14.65
C THR A 95 4.83 -2.34 15.54
N MET A 96 4.00 -2.21 16.56
CA MET A 96 3.59 -3.36 17.38
C MET A 96 2.77 -4.40 16.60
N ALA A 97 2.06 -3.98 15.56
CA ALA A 97 1.17 -4.84 14.78
C ALA A 97 1.80 -5.40 13.51
N GLY A 98 2.80 -4.73 12.97
CA GLY A 98 3.33 -5.13 11.68
C GLY A 98 4.68 -4.54 11.30
N LYS A 99 5.23 -5.04 10.21
CA LYS A 99 6.41 -4.50 9.54
C LYS A 99 6.00 -3.91 8.21
N TRP A 100 6.38 -2.67 7.96
CA TRP A 100 5.99 -1.89 6.80
C TRP A 100 7.18 -1.51 5.95
N ARG A 101 7.03 -1.59 4.63
CA ARG A 101 8.08 -1.24 3.68
C ARG A 101 7.55 -0.23 2.66
N ILE A 102 8.24 0.91 2.56
CA ILE A 102 7.92 2.03 1.67
C ILE A 102 8.93 2.03 0.53
N ASP A 103 8.46 1.93 -0.71
CA ASP A 103 9.32 2.08 -1.89
C ASP A 103 9.58 3.57 -2.15
N MET A 104 10.79 4.02 -1.82
CA MET A 104 11.22 5.41 -1.92
C MET A 104 11.56 5.84 -3.36
N SER A 105 11.70 4.87 -4.27
CA SER A 105 12.07 5.14 -5.67
C SER A 105 10.91 5.64 -6.52
N LEU A 106 9.68 5.58 -5.99
CA LEU A 106 8.45 5.76 -6.77
C LEU A 106 7.54 6.83 -6.17
N ARG A 107 6.88 7.58 -7.07
CA ARG A 107 5.75 8.44 -6.75
C ARG A 107 4.60 8.13 -7.72
N PRO A 108 3.38 7.88 -7.26
CA PRO A 108 2.96 7.82 -5.85
C PRO A 108 3.66 6.72 -5.07
N VAL A 109 3.73 6.93 -3.77
CA VAL A 109 4.39 6.03 -2.83
C VAL A 109 3.69 4.68 -2.80
N ARG A 110 4.47 3.62 -2.92
CA ARG A 110 4.01 2.25 -2.80
C ARG A 110 4.32 1.73 -1.41
N LEU A 111 3.33 1.14 -0.79
CA LEU A 111 3.40 0.61 0.56
C LEU A 111 3.18 -0.91 0.55
N GLU A 112 4.03 -1.62 1.26
CA GLU A 112 3.91 -3.06 1.48
C GLU A 112 3.97 -3.36 2.99
N HIS A 113 3.29 -4.40 3.44
CA HIS A 113 3.32 -4.76 4.87
C HIS A 113 3.30 -6.27 5.12
N ILE A 114 3.78 -6.64 6.29
CA ILE A 114 3.60 -7.94 6.93
C ILE A 114 2.84 -7.70 8.23
N ASN A 115 1.71 -8.38 8.40
CA ASN A 115 0.98 -8.35 9.66
C ASN A 115 1.55 -9.40 10.61
N LEU A 116 2.18 -8.95 11.71
CA LEU A 116 2.83 -9.84 12.66
C LEU A 116 1.85 -10.49 13.65
N VAL A 117 0.64 -9.96 13.77
CA VAL A 117 -0.33 -10.36 14.80
C VAL A 117 -1.32 -11.40 14.29
N THR A 118 -1.74 -11.30 13.03
CA THR A 118 -2.80 -12.16 12.46
C THR A 118 -2.28 -13.29 11.59
N GLU A 119 -1.00 -13.28 11.22
CA GLU A 119 -0.43 -14.32 10.37
C GLU A 119 -0.12 -15.59 11.18
N ARG A 120 -1.00 -16.56 11.05
CA ARG A 120 -0.76 -17.93 11.50
C ARG A 120 0.04 -18.65 10.42
N GLY A 121 1.33 -18.89 10.69
CA GLY A 121 2.18 -19.71 9.83
C GLY A 121 3.25 -18.96 9.04
N ASN A 122 3.98 -19.68 8.22
CA ASN A 122 5.25 -19.32 7.58
C ASN A 122 5.22 -18.26 6.47
N THR A 123 4.18 -17.47 6.32
CA THR A 123 4.07 -16.47 5.26
C THR A 123 4.59 -15.09 5.68
N LYS A 124 5.88 -15.01 5.96
CA LYS A 124 6.58 -13.74 6.21
C LYS A 124 6.83 -12.96 4.91
N LYS A 125 5.85 -12.85 4.04
CA LYS A 125 5.99 -12.12 2.78
C LYS A 125 5.30 -10.76 2.86
N PHE A 126 5.95 -9.73 2.32
CA PHE A 126 5.35 -8.43 2.16
C PHE A 126 4.18 -8.46 1.17
N HIS A 127 3.04 -7.93 1.58
CA HIS A 127 1.85 -7.76 0.77
C HIS A 127 1.73 -6.30 0.34
N THR A 128 1.54 -6.06 -0.95
CA THR A 128 1.34 -4.70 -1.46
C THR A 128 -0.02 -4.17 -1.02
N GLN A 129 -0.03 -2.95 -0.46
CA GLN A 129 -1.26 -2.24 -0.18
C GLN A 129 -1.89 -1.72 -1.49
N PRO A 130 -3.21 -1.85 -1.64
CA PRO A 130 -3.88 -1.38 -2.85
C PRO A 130 -3.91 0.14 -2.97
N ARG A 131 -3.70 0.86 -1.88
CA ARG A 131 -3.69 2.33 -1.84
C ARG A 131 -2.32 2.89 -2.18
N LEU A 132 -2.30 3.95 -2.99
CA LEU A 132 -1.12 4.74 -3.31
C LEU A 132 -1.19 6.09 -2.60
N PHE A 133 -0.04 6.61 -2.18
CA PHE A 133 0.07 7.85 -1.42
C PHE A 133 0.91 8.87 -2.17
N LEU A 134 0.51 10.15 -2.13
CA LEU A 134 1.25 11.24 -2.76
C LEU A 134 2.37 11.77 -1.87
N SER A 135 2.23 11.67 -0.55
CA SER A 135 3.23 12.13 0.40
C SER A 135 3.66 11.04 1.37
N LEU A 136 4.86 11.16 1.92
CA LEU A 136 5.36 10.25 2.95
C LEU A 136 4.66 10.45 4.29
N LYS A 137 4.25 11.67 4.60
CA LYS A 137 3.48 11.94 5.80
C LYS A 137 2.13 11.22 5.76
N ASP A 138 1.40 11.29 4.64
CA ASP A 138 0.13 10.58 4.48
C ASP A 138 0.31 9.07 4.55
N THR A 139 1.42 8.56 4.01
CA THR A 139 1.79 7.15 4.11
C THR A 139 2.00 6.75 5.57
N PHE A 140 2.77 7.54 6.32
CA PHE A 140 3.03 7.29 7.74
C PHE A 140 1.74 7.37 8.58
N ASP A 141 0.92 8.38 8.37
CA ASP A 141 -0.36 8.55 9.06
C ASP A 141 -1.33 7.39 8.78
N TYR A 142 -1.30 6.85 7.56
CA TYR A 142 -2.06 5.65 7.23
C TYR A 142 -1.57 4.43 8.01
N ILE A 143 -0.26 4.20 8.07
CA ILE A 143 0.34 3.09 8.83
C ILE A 143 -0.09 3.16 10.29
N MET A 144 0.05 4.32 10.91
CA MET A 144 -0.27 4.51 12.32
C MET A 144 -1.75 4.26 12.62
N ARG A 145 -2.65 4.76 11.78
CA ARG A 145 -4.10 4.53 11.93
C ARG A 145 -4.50 3.08 11.71
N HIS A 146 -3.91 2.43 10.70
CA HIS A 146 -4.19 1.03 10.40
C HIS A 146 -3.82 0.13 11.58
N ASP A 147 -2.62 0.30 12.10
CA ASP A 147 -2.09 -0.55 13.16
C ASP A 147 -2.71 -0.25 14.53
N SER A 148 -3.04 1.00 14.82
CA SER A 148 -3.77 1.37 16.04
C SER A 148 -5.15 0.70 16.10
N LYS A 149 -5.88 0.72 15.00
CA LYS A 149 -7.19 0.05 14.92
C LYS A 149 -7.08 -1.46 15.14
N LEU A 150 -6.06 -2.09 14.54
CA LEU A 150 -5.83 -3.52 14.71
C LEU A 150 -5.48 -3.88 16.17
N ILE A 151 -4.66 -3.08 16.83
CA ILE A 151 -4.30 -3.26 18.23
C ILE A 151 -5.55 -3.12 19.13
N GLU A 152 -6.38 -2.12 18.90
CA GLU A 152 -7.63 -1.91 19.62
C GLU A 152 -8.59 -3.11 19.47
N GLU A 153 -8.72 -3.66 18.26
CA GLU A 153 -9.55 -4.85 18.00
C GLU A 153 -9.05 -6.09 18.75
N ILE A 154 -7.72 -6.26 18.84
CA ILE A 154 -7.11 -7.39 19.57
C ILE A 154 -7.34 -7.25 21.06
N VAL A 155 -7.07 -6.08 21.63
CA VAL A 155 -7.26 -5.82 23.07
C VAL A 155 -8.73 -6.01 23.46
N ALA A 156 -9.68 -5.55 22.63
CA ALA A 156 -11.09 -5.76 22.88
C ALA A 156 -11.49 -7.25 22.92
N LYS A 157 -10.94 -8.06 22.01
CA LYS A 157 -11.18 -9.51 21.98
C LYS A 157 -10.59 -10.23 23.19
N ASP A 158 -9.39 -9.86 23.61
CA ASP A 158 -8.73 -10.46 24.78
C ASP A 158 -9.50 -10.16 26.07
N ASN A 159 -10.01 -8.93 26.24
CA ASN A 159 -10.83 -8.54 27.37
C ASN A 159 -12.14 -9.33 27.42
N GLN A 160 -12.83 -9.51 26.29
CA GLN A 160 -14.06 -10.31 26.22
C GLN A 160 -13.80 -11.78 26.56
N SER A 161 -12.65 -12.33 26.14
CA SER A 161 -12.28 -13.71 26.43
C SER A 161 -11.98 -13.92 27.92
N GLN A 162 -11.42 -12.93 28.60
CA GLN A 162 -11.14 -12.96 30.04
C GLN A 162 -12.43 -12.85 30.86
N GLU A 163 -13.37 -12.00 30.47
CA GLU A 163 -14.68 -11.88 31.13
C GLU A 163 -15.50 -13.18 31.04
N LEU A 164 -15.46 -13.86 29.88
CA LEU A 164 -16.12 -15.15 29.68
C LEU A 164 -15.46 -16.29 30.47
N ALA A 165 -14.18 -16.21 30.74
CA ALA A 165 -13.44 -17.22 31.51
C ALA A 165 -13.61 -17.05 33.04
N MET A 166 -14.03 -15.88 33.52
CA MET A 166 -14.25 -15.57 34.95
C MET A 166 -15.71 -15.69 35.38
N GLY A 167 -16.63 -15.90 34.47
CA GLY A 167 -18.07 -16.16 34.72
C GLY A 167 -18.39 -17.65 34.72
#